data_bb106c3b3d3899655c2821180fb43acc
#
_entry.id   bb106c3b3d3899655c2821180fb43acc
#
_cell.length_a   1.000
_cell.length_b   1.000
_cell.length_c   1.000
_cell.angle_alpha   90.00
_cell.angle_beta   90.00
_cell.angle_gamma   90.00
#
_symmetry.space_group_name_H-M   'P 1'
#
loop_
_entity.id
_entity.type
_entity.pdbx_description
1 polymer ?
#
loop_
_entity_poly.entity_id
_entity_poly.type
_entity_poly.pdbx_seq_one_letter_code
_entity_poly.pdbx_strand_id
1 'polypeptide(L)'
;MKNTLIYSCIGVLAAVPLADALLPDPTPDTTPVRGIPGLECPEDPYASSQTWNCGSATIISEEGSSSHEVDTYLPRQHRSFTGTRALTDAPITTQAAELYRVSDEDGITLADPHNDTVSFLHIDGPKARDFADRVQKEDA
;
A
#
# COMPACT_ATOMS: atom_id res chain seq x y z
N MET A 1 33.04 38.48 -9.52
CA MET A 1 32.25 38.56 -9.22
C MET A 1 31.57 38.29 -9.58
N LYS A 2 31.85 38.24 -8.93
CA LYS A 2 31.29 38.20 -8.60
C LYS A 2 30.64 37.75 -8.52
N ASN A 3 31.68 37.97 -8.55
CA ASN A 3 30.97 37.93 -8.02
C ASN A 3 30.43 37.45 -8.03
N THR A 4 30.94 37.35 -7.58
CA THR A 4 30.37 37.18 -7.09
C THR A 4 29.78 36.70 -7.13
N LEU A 5 30.30 36.55 -6.87
CA LEU A 5 29.66 36.34 -6.49
C LEU A 5 29.09 35.88 -6.55
N ILE A 6 29.65 35.94 -6.35
CA ILE A 6 29.02 35.83 -6.00
C ILE A 6 28.42 35.35 -6.06
N TYR A 7 28.72 35.31 -5.46
CA TYR A 7 28.15 35.16 -5.19
C TYR A 7 27.71 34.58 -5.16
N SER A 8 28.33 34.43 -5.23
CA SER A 8 27.85 34.35 -4.87
C SER A 8 27.24 33.91 -4.88
N CYS A 9 27.92 34.04 -4.56
CA CYS A 9 27.27 33.91 -4.14
C CYS A 9 26.71 33.41 -4.29
N ILE A 10 27.06 33.34 -4.13
CA ILE A 10 26.53 33.21 -3.83
C ILE A 10 25.84 32.72 -3.88
N GLY A 11 26.65 32.84 -3.78
CA GLY A 11 26.00 32.56 -3.33
C GLY A 11 25.59 32.01 -3.32
N VAL A 12 25.74 31.84 -3.07
CA VAL A 12 25.21 31.63 -2.56
C VAL A 12 24.52 31.32 -2.50
N LEU A 13 24.91 31.10 -2.15
CA LEU A 13 24.15 31.00 -1.74
C LEU A 13 23.57 30.73 -1.79
N ALA A 14 24.13 30.35 -1.60
CA ALA A 14 23.26 30.22 -1.24
C ALA A 14 22.84 29.85 -1.23
N ALA A 15 23.22 29.61 -0.99
CA ALA A 15 22.49 29.24 -0.63
C ALA A 15 21.99 28.76 -0.42
N VAL A 16 22.55 28.23 -0.01
CA VAL A 16 21.66 27.76 0.53
C VAL A 16 20.99 27.58 0.58
N PRO A 17 21.42 27.53 0.92
CA PRO A 17 20.47 27.32 1.13
C PRO A 17 20.12 27.18 0.95
N LEU A 18 20.32 26.95 0.95
CA LEU A 18 19.57 26.74 0.82
C LEU A 18 19.36 26.28 0.94
N ALA A 19 19.78 26.18 0.90
CA ALA A 19 19.38 25.89 1.39
C ALA A 19 18.64 25.25 1.82
N ASP A 20 18.62 25.18 2.60
CA ASP A 20 17.55 24.45 2.82
C ASP A 20 16.40 24.65 1.95
N ALA A 21 16.10 25.72 1.65
CA ALA A 21 15.03 25.90 0.70
C ALA A 21 15.44 25.41 -0.64
N LEU A 22 16.68 25.26 -0.83
CA LEU A 22 17.16 24.68 -2.06
C LEU A 22 17.50 23.23 -1.91
N LEU A 23 17.27 22.69 -0.73
CA LEU A 23 17.32 21.26 -0.58
C LEU A 23 16.05 20.67 -1.18
N PRO A 24 16.15 19.55 -1.90
CA PRO A 24 14.95 18.88 -2.32
C PRO A 24 14.12 18.50 -1.09
N ASP A 25 12.81 18.46 -1.26
CA ASP A 25 11.96 17.96 -0.20
C ASP A 25 12.47 16.60 0.20
N PRO A 26 12.53 16.32 1.50
CA PRO A 26 12.97 15.00 1.91
C PRO A 26 12.08 13.95 1.29
N THR A 27 12.69 12.92 0.73
CA THR A 27 11.95 11.78 0.24
C THR A 27 11.22 11.15 1.43
N PRO A 28 9.91 10.94 1.35
CA PRO A 28 9.21 10.29 2.44
C PRO A 28 9.87 8.94 2.75
N ASP A 29 9.97 8.64 4.03
CA ASP A 29 10.47 7.35 4.44
C ASP A 29 9.55 6.27 3.88
N THR A 30 10.13 5.22 3.36
CA THR A 30 9.37 4.07 2.88
C THR A 30 9.51 2.93 3.85
N THR A 31 8.49 2.08 3.88
CA THR A 31 8.52 0.85 4.67
C THR A 31 8.16 -0.32 3.78
N PRO A 32 8.59 -1.52 4.15
CA PRO A 32 8.23 -2.70 3.37
C PRO A 32 6.73 -2.91 3.36
N VAL A 33 6.19 -3.17 2.18
CA VAL A 33 4.77 -3.48 2.04
C VAL A 33 4.56 -4.94 2.38
N ARG A 34 3.64 -5.17 3.30
CA ARG A 34 3.34 -6.51 3.77
C ARG A 34 2.86 -7.39 2.62
N GLY A 35 3.41 -8.57 2.52
CA GLY A 35 2.97 -9.55 1.53
C GLY A 35 3.56 -9.38 0.13
N ILE A 36 4.29 -8.31 -0.15
CA ILE A 36 4.92 -8.08 -1.45
C ILE A 36 6.42 -7.91 -1.25
N PRO A 37 7.18 -9.01 -1.32
CA PRO A 37 8.63 -8.94 -1.06
C PRO A 37 9.32 -7.97 -2.02
N GLY A 38 10.23 -7.17 -1.45
CA GLY A 38 11.02 -6.23 -2.23
C GLY A 38 10.34 -4.91 -2.54
N LEU A 39 9.08 -4.74 -2.16
CA LEU A 39 8.36 -3.50 -2.40
C LEU A 39 8.38 -2.65 -1.13
N GLU A 40 8.78 -1.38 -1.29
CA GLU A 40 8.71 -0.38 -0.21
C GLU A 40 7.99 0.84 -0.73
N CYS A 41 7.09 1.35 0.08
CA CYS A 41 6.29 2.53 -0.25
C CYS A 41 6.13 3.41 0.98
N PRO A 42 5.86 4.71 0.80
CA PRO A 42 5.55 5.56 1.94
C PRO A 42 4.25 5.13 2.61
N GLU A 43 4.27 5.09 3.94
CA GLU A 43 3.06 4.85 4.71
C GLU A 43 2.31 6.15 4.96
N ASP A 44 0.98 6.07 5.00
CA ASP A 44 0.13 7.18 5.40
C ASP A 44 0.09 7.21 6.94
N PRO A 45 0.67 8.25 7.58
CA PRO A 45 0.71 8.28 9.04
C PRO A 45 -0.63 8.60 9.69
N TYR A 46 -1.62 9.02 8.90
CA TYR A 46 -2.92 9.43 9.44
C TYR A 46 -4.02 8.41 9.21
N ALA A 47 -3.73 7.33 8.49
CA ALA A 47 -4.73 6.31 8.21
C ALA A 47 -4.99 5.47 9.46
N SER A 48 -6.24 5.02 9.61
CA SER A 48 -6.61 4.18 10.73
C SER A 48 -6.09 2.74 10.60
N SER A 49 -5.89 2.30 9.37
CA SER A 49 -5.28 1.01 9.07
C SER A 49 -3.95 1.25 8.38
N GLN A 50 -3.03 0.30 8.48
CA GLN A 50 -1.75 0.44 7.83
C GLN A 50 -1.96 0.58 6.32
N THR A 51 -1.54 1.70 5.78
CA THR A 51 -1.81 2.08 4.38
C THR A 51 -0.54 2.58 3.75
N TRP A 52 -0.21 2.04 2.58
CA TRP A 52 0.95 2.48 1.79
C TRP A 52 0.47 3.16 0.52
N ASN A 53 1.13 4.26 0.18
CA ASN A 53 0.89 4.95 -1.08
C ASN A 53 2.03 4.61 -2.02
N CYS A 54 1.75 3.75 -2.99
CA CYS A 54 2.75 3.27 -3.94
C CYS A 54 2.66 3.98 -5.29
N GLY A 55 2.09 5.18 -5.31
CA GLY A 55 1.95 5.97 -6.52
C GLY A 55 0.80 5.50 -7.38
N SER A 56 1.00 4.43 -8.13
CA SER A 56 -0.01 3.89 -9.04
C SER A 56 -0.98 2.94 -8.33
N ALA A 57 -0.83 2.73 -7.04
CA ALA A 57 -1.74 1.92 -6.24
C ALA A 57 -1.66 2.34 -4.78
N THR A 58 -2.77 2.13 -4.06
CA THR A 58 -2.84 2.26 -2.61
C THR A 58 -3.06 0.87 -2.04
N ILE A 59 -2.31 0.53 -1.00
CA ILE A 59 -2.36 -0.79 -0.38
C ILE A 59 -2.71 -0.62 1.09
N ILE A 60 -3.76 -1.32 1.54
CA ILE A 60 -4.23 -1.25 2.92
C ILE A 60 -4.12 -2.65 3.52
N SER A 61 -3.59 -2.73 4.74
CA SER A 61 -3.44 -3.98 5.46
C SER A 61 -4.30 -3.97 6.71
N GLU A 62 -5.06 -5.03 6.93
CA GLU A 62 -5.82 -5.22 8.15
C GLU A 62 -5.74 -6.69 8.56
N GLU A 63 -6.05 -6.94 9.82
CA GLU A 63 -6.16 -8.29 10.34
C GLU A 63 -7.54 -8.53 10.91
N GLY A 64 -7.99 -9.76 10.80
CA GLY A 64 -9.28 -10.15 11.32
C GLY A 64 -9.28 -11.58 11.82
N SER A 65 -10.47 -12.06 12.15
CA SER A 65 -10.66 -13.43 12.64
C SER A 65 -11.03 -14.34 11.48
N SER A 66 -10.52 -15.56 11.51
CA SER A 66 -10.88 -16.59 10.54
C SER A 66 -11.96 -17.53 11.08
N SER A 67 -12.83 -17.03 11.96
CA SER A 67 -13.88 -17.84 12.57
C SER A 67 -14.94 -18.31 11.59
N HIS A 68 -14.95 -17.77 10.36
CA HIS A 68 -15.88 -18.15 9.30
C HIS A 68 -15.11 -18.66 8.09
N GLU A 69 -15.81 -19.23 7.13
CA GLU A 69 -15.22 -19.68 5.89
C GLU A 69 -14.83 -18.49 5.00
N VAL A 70 -13.87 -18.71 4.09
CA VAL A 70 -13.36 -17.66 3.23
C VAL A 70 -14.46 -17.03 2.38
N ASP A 71 -15.43 -17.81 1.94
CA ASP A 71 -16.53 -17.30 1.12
C ASP A 71 -17.47 -16.39 1.93
N THR A 72 -17.33 -16.37 3.25
CA THR A 72 -18.07 -15.48 4.13
C THR A 72 -17.23 -14.25 4.48
N TYR A 73 -15.99 -14.45 4.96
CA TYR A 73 -15.24 -13.31 5.50
C TYR A 73 -14.60 -12.46 4.40
N LEU A 74 -14.21 -13.04 3.27
CA LEU A 74 -13.49 -12.25 2.25
C LEU A 74 -14.40 -11.24 1.56
N PRO A 75 -15.61 -11.59 1.11
CA PRO A 75 -16.50 -10.57 0.55
C PRO A 75 -16.86 -9.48 1.54
N ARG A 76 -17.02 -9.82 2.82
CA ARG A 76 -17.32 -8.83 3.85
C ARG A 76 -16.17 -7.86 4.05
N GLN A 77 -14.96 -8.38 4.10
CA GLN A 77 -13.78 -7.53 4.25
C GLN A 77 -13.57 -6.64 3.02
N HIS A 78 -13.78 -7.20 1.84
CA HIS A 78 -13.72 -6.43 0.61
C HIS A 78 -14.69 -5.27 0.64
N ARG A 79 -15.94 -5.52 1.06
CA ARG A 79 -16.94 -4.46 1.21
C ARG A 79 -16.48 -3.41 2.23
N SER A 80 -15.88 -3.84 3.31
CA SER A 80 -15.38 -2.92 4.34
C SER A 80 -14.32 -1.98 3.76
N PHE A 81 -13.41 -2.51 2.95
CA PHE A 81 -12.37 -1.69 2.33
C PHE A 81 -12.96 -0.73 1.29
N THR A 82 -13.91 -1.18 0.50
CA THR A 82 -14.43 -0.40 -0.62
C THR A 82 -15.54 0.56 -0.22
N GLY A 83 -16.19 0.32 0.93
CA GLY A 83 -17.30 1.15 1.39
C GLY A 83 -18.57 0.97 0.60
N THR A 84 -18.68 -0.10 -0.19
CA THR A 84 -19.90 -0.34 -0.98
C THR A 84 -21.01 -0.92 -0.11
N ARG A 85 -22.25 -0.78 -0.56
CA ARG A 85 -23.38 -1.28 0.21
C ARG A 85 -23.54 -2.78 0.11
N ALA A 86 -23.36 -3.31 -1.10
CA ALA A 86 -23.60 -4.72 -1.36
C ALA A 86 -22.29 -5.49 -1.32
N LEU A 87 -22.39 -6.77 -0.96
CA LEU A 87 -21.26 -7.67 -1.10
C LEU A 87 -20.95 -7.85 -2.57
N THR A 88 -19.67 -8.00 -2.90
CA THR A 88 -19.28 -8.34 -4.25
C THR A 88 -19.78 -9.73 -4.61
N ASP A 89 -20.17 -9.92 -5.87
CA ASP A 89 -20.49 -11.22 -6.41
C ASP A 89 -19.36 -11.77 -7.27
N ALA A 90 -18.21 -11.09 -7.27
CA ALA A 90 -17.05 -11.59 -7.97
C ALA A 90 -16.57 -12.90 -7.36
N PRO A 91 -16.10 -13.84 -8.18
CA PRO A 91 -15.66 -15.13 -7.65
C PRO A 91 -14.39 -14.99 -6.84
N ILE A 92 -14.27 -15.83 -5.82
CA ILE A 92 -13.06 -15.95 -5.04
C ILE A 92 -12.14 -16.91 -5.76
N THR A 93 -10.91 -16.48 -6.01
CA THR A 93 -9.90 -17.32 -6.65
C THR A 93 -8.78 -17.62 -5.68
N THR A 94 -7.99 -18.63 -5.97
CA THR A 94 -6.84 -19.01 -5.17
C THR A 94 -5.59 -18.63 -5.94
N GLN A 95 -4.82 -17.68 -5.38
CA GLN A 95 -3.58 -17.20 -6.03
C GLN A 95 -2.40 -18.13 -5.71
N ALA A 96 -2.44 -18.72 -4.52
CA ALA A 96 -1.48 -19.71 -4.06
C ALA A 96 -2.19 -20.55 -3.02
N ALA A 97 -1.55 -21.60 -2.51
CA ALA A 97 -2.16 -22.44 -1.48
C ALA A 97 -2.60 -21.57 -0.30
N GLU A 98 -3.91 -21.54 -0.03
CA GLU A 98 -4.49 -20.76 1.07
C GLU A 98 -4.20 -19.27 0.99
N LEU A 99 -4.04 -18.74 -0.20
CA LEU A 99 -4.00 -17.30 -0.44
C LEU A 99 -5.13 -16.97 -1.40
N TYR A 100 -6.17 -16.34 -0.89
CA TYR A 100 -7.42 -16.13 -1.61
C TYR A 100 -7.52 -14.69 -2.11
N ARG A 101 -8.27 -14.52 -3.19
CA ARG A 101 -8.35 -13.23 -3.86
C ARG A 101 -9.76 -13.00 -4.41
N VAL A 102 -10.25 -11.78 -4.26
CA VAL A 102 -11.45 -11.31 -4.93
C VAL A 102 -11.11 -10.00 -5.63
N SER A 103 -11.59 -9.83 -6.86
CA SER A 103 -11.31 -8.64 -7.66
C SER A 103 -12.58 -8.16 -8.31
N ASP A 104 -12.86 -6.88 -8.22
CA ASP A 104 -13.93 -6.23 -8.94
C ASP A 104 -13.53 -4.80 -9.30
N GLU A 105 -14.48 -3.99 -9.77
CA GLU A 105 -14.19 -2.62 -10.18
C GLU A 105 -13.73 -1.72 -9.04
N ASP A 106 -13.98 -2.11 -7.80
CA ASP A 106 -13.63 -1.32 -6.63
C ASP A 106 -12.26 -1.67 -6.05
N GLY A 107 -11.60 -2.67 -6.59
CA GLY A 107 -10.26 -3.05 -6.16
C GLY A 107 -10.09 -4.54 -5.98
N ILE A 108 -8.96 -4.90 -5.38
CA ILE A 108 -8.57 -6.29 -5.18
C ILE A 108 -8.30 -6.50 -3.70
N THR A 109 -8.91 -7.53 -3.12
CA THR A 109 -8.66 -7.89 -1.73
C THR A 109 -8.12 -9.31 -1.68
N LEU A 110 -7.01 -9.49 -0.95
CA LEU A 110 -6.41 -10.78 -0.72
C LEU A 110 -6.55 -11.15 0.74
N ALA A 111 -6.71 -12.45 1.00
CA ALA A 111 -6.84 -12.99 2.35
C ALA A 111 -5.81 -14.09 2.54
N ASP A 112 -5.02 -13.96 3.59
CA ASP A 112 -3.96 -14.90 3.94
C ASP A 112 -4.26 -15.42 5.36
N PRO A 113 -4.95 -16.55 5.48
CA PRO A 113 -5.29 -17.09 6.80
C PRO A 113 -4.10 -17.75 7.48
N HIS A 114 -4.00 -17.51 8.79
CA HIS A 114 -2.98 -18.08 9.67
C HIS A 114 -3.70 -18.59 10.93
N ASN A 115 -3.97 -19.87 11.01
CA ASN A 115 -4.66 -20.46 12.15
C ASN A 115 -6.02 -19.77 12.38
N ASP A 116 -6.16 -18.98 13.44
CA ASP A 116 -7.42 -18.32 13.78
C ASP A 116 -7.44 -16.83 13.41
N THR A 117 -6.43 -16.36 12.70
CA THR A 117 -6.39 -14.97 12.19
C THR A 117 -6.27 -14.97 10.68
N VAL A 118 -6.66 -13.85 10.08
CA VAL A 118 -6.53 -13.63 8.63
C VAL A 118 -5.87 -12.27 8.41
N SER A 119 -4.83 -12.26 7.60
CA SER A 119 -4.23 -11.02 7.13
C SER A 119 -4.87 -10.63 5.81
N PHE A 120 -5.37 -9.40 5.72
CA PHE A 120 -5.99 -8.90 4.50
C PHE A 120 -5.14 -7.81 3.90
N LEU A 121 -5.05 -7.82 2.57
CA LEU A 121 -4.52 -6.70 1.80
C LEU A 121 -5.58 -6.26 0.81
N HIS A 122 -5.83 -4.96 0.75
CA HIS A 122 -6.68 -4.37 -0.28
C HIS A 122 -5.83 -3.47 -1.14
N ILE A 123 -5.91 -3.65 -2.45
CA ILE A 123 -5.09 -2.91 -3.40
C ILE A 123 -6.01 -2.25 -4.41
N ASP A 124 -5.85 -0.92 -4.56
CA ASP A 124 -6.68 -0.11 -5.42
C ASP A 124 -5.78 0.81 -6.24
N GLY A 125 -6.22 1.14 -7.45
CA GLY A 125 -5.49 2.05 -8.34
C GLY A 125 -5.22 1.43 -9.70
N PRO A 126 -4.63 2.23 -10.63
CA PRO A 126 -4.41 1.77 -12.00
C PRO A 126 -3.53 0.54 -12.13
N LYS A 127 -2.59 0.35 -11.20
CA LYS A 127 -1.67 -0.78 -11.22
C LYS A 127 -2.00 -1.83 -10.16
N ALA A 128 -3.22 -1.81 -9.63
CA ALA A 128 -3.61 -2.72 -8.56
C ALA A 128 -3.37 -4.18 -8.93
N ARG A 129 -3.72 -4.57 -10.15
CA ARG A 129 -3.53 -5.95 -10.59
C ARG A 129 -2.07 -6.36 -10.58
N ASP A 130 -1.19 -5.49 -11.06
CA ASP A 130 0.25 -5.79 -11.10
C ASP A 130 0.80 -6.03 -9.69
N PHE A 131 0.39 -5.21 -8.73
CA PHE A 131 0.81 -5.39 -7.35
C PHE A 131 0.18 -6.63 -6.73
N ALA A 132 -1.12 -6.86 -6.97
CA ALA A 132 -1.81 -8.00 -6.40
C ALA A 132 -1.21 -9.32 -6.87
N ASP A 133 -0.78 -9.38 -8.13
CA ASP A 133 -0.18 -10.60 -8.68
C ASP A 133 1.15 -10.93 -8.01
N ARG A 134 1.77 -9.97 -7.33
CA ARG A 134 3.04 -10.16 -6.63
C ARG A 134 2.88 -10.55 -5.17
N VAL A 135 1.66 -10.52 -4.66
CA VAL A 135 1.43 -10.85 -3.24
C VAL A 135 1.72 -12.32 -3.02
N GLN A 136 2.44 -12.60 -1.94
CA GLN A 136 2.81 -13.95 -1.55
C GLN A 136 2.28 -14.23 -0.16
N LYS A 137 2.02 -15.51 0.10
CA LYS A 137 1.63 -15.95 1.42
C LYS A 137 2.78 -15.73 2.38
N GLU A 138 2.48 -15.15 3.54
CA GLU A 138 3.49 -14.97 4.57
C GLU A 138 3.83 -16.30 5.20
N ASP A 139 5.10 -16.50 5.51
CA ASP A 139 5.52 -17.67 6.26
C ASP A 139 5.00 -17.57 7.68
N ALA A 140 4.50 -18.68 8.19
CA ALA A 140 3.95 -18.74 9.53
C ALA A 140 5.02 -18.61 10.60
#